data_b85443baabaf3c8ec49aa4d506e2bf78
#
_entry.id   b85443baabaf3c8ec49aa4d506e2bf78
#
_cell.length_a   1.000
_cell.length_b   1.000
_cell.length_c   1.000
_cell.angle_alpha   90.00
_cell.angle_beta   90.00
_cell.angle_gamma   90.00
#
_symmetry.space_group_name_H-M   'P 1'
#
loop_
_entity.id
_entity.type
_entity.pdbx_description
1 polymer ?
#
loop_
_entity_poly.entity_id
_entity_poly.type
_entity_poly.pdbx_seq_one_letter_code
_entity_poly.pdbx_strand_id
1 'polypeptide(L)'
;MYELIDTFDERGNKTGTIIKGQKTDDYIKCCSCFVVDSKNRVLVEKRGNTVLDAGKLDLCSGHVQSGEISTQGMIRELKEELGIEETECYGNIMKMGTVTVDFKKFKCFTDVFLLKRNKETIALQDEEVKGIEYYPIEEVFDLMREGKTRIPYEQQAEKFEEIFEKIMQELGLKSKDDKFLSEK
;
A
#
# COMPACT_ATOMS: atom_id res chain seq x y z
N MET A 1 1.34 -23.34 7.88
CA MET A 1 2.33 -23.42 6.75
C MET A 1 3.23 -22.21 6.89
N TYR A 2 4.55 -22.34 6.67
CA TYR A 2 5.45 -21.17 6.74
C TYR A 2 5.32 -20.36 5.45
N GLU A 3 5.21 -19.05 5.60
CA GLU A 3 5.20 -18.11 4.49
C GLU A 3 6.65 -17.84 4.05
N LEU A 4 6.95 -18.11 2.76
CA LEU A 4 8.28 -17.92 2.18
C LEU A 4 8.32 -16.59 1.43
N ILE A 5 9.41 -15.84 1.60
CA ILE A 5 9.61 -14.52 0.99
C ILE A 5 10.96 -14.54 0.27
N ASP A 6 11.00 -14.07 -0.97
CA ASP A 6 12.23 -13.91 -1.72
C ASP A 6 13.01 -12.68 -1.27
N THR A 7 14.33 -12.81 -1.23
CA THR A 7 15.26 -11.72 -0.90
C THR A 7 15.98 -11.21 -2.15
N PHE A 8 16.38 -9.94 -2.12
CA PHE A 8 16.95 -9.23 -3.27
C PHE A 8 18.10 -8.34 -2.86
N ASP A 9 19.08 -8.15 -3.75
CA ASP A 9 20.08 -7.12 -3.61
C ASP A 9 19.51 -5.71 -3.88
N GLU A 10 20.32 -4.67 -3.70
CA GLU A 10 19.93 -3.26 -3.94
C GLU A 10 19.53 -2.96 -5.40
N ARG A 11 19.91 -3.82 -6.35
CA ARG A 11 19.58 -3.73 -7.78
C ARG A 11 18.31 -4.50 -8.13
N GLY A 12 17.72 -5.20 -7.15
CA GLY A 12 16.53 -6.01 -7.35
C GLY A 12 16.77 -7.41 -7.91
N ASN A 13 18.02 -7.91 -7.92
CA ASN A 13 18.32 -9.29 -8.28
C ASN A 13 18.03 -10.20 -7.09
N LYS A 14 17.38 -11.33 -7.33
CA LYS A 14 17.08 -12.32 -6.28
C LYS A 14 18.37 -12.90 -5.70
N THR A 15 18.50 -12.85 -4.38
CA THR A 15 19.65 -13.38 -3.62
C THR A 15 19.31 -14.67 -2.89
N GLY A 16 18.04 -14.89 -2.53
CA GLY A 16 17.63 -16.07 -1.77
C GLY A 16 16.14 -16.10 -1.46
N THR A 17 15.79 -16.90 -0.46
CA THR A 17 14.43 -17.03 0.07
C THR A 17 14.53 -17.27 1.57
N ILE A 18 13.67 -16.61 2.35
CA ILE A 18 13.60 -16.72 3.81
C ILE A 18 12.17 -17.07 4.26
N ILE A 19 12.03 -17.51 5.50
CA ILE A 19 10.72 -17.59 6.16
C ILE A 19 10.35 -16.18 6.65
N LYS A 20 9.09 -15.76 6.48
CA LYS A 20 8.55 -14.48 7.00
C LYS A 20 8.93 -14.28 8.46
N GLY A 21 9.52 -13.14 8.76
CA GLY A 21 10.01 -12.79 10.09
C GLY A 21 11.47 -13.17 10.37
N GLN A 22 12.15 -13.93 9.52
CA GLN A 22 13.59 -14.11 9.62
C GLN A 22 14.34 -12.82 9.32
N LYS A 23 15.45 -12.59 10.01
CA LYS A 23 16.33 -11.42 9.75
C LYS A 23 17.05 -11.61 8.43
N THR A 24 17.15 -10.52 7.70
CA THR A 24 17.98 -10.40 6.49
C THR A 24 18.51 -8.98 6.38
N ASP A 25 19.69 -8.81 5.80
CA ASP A 25 20.23 -7.51 5.39
C ASP A 25 19.83 -7.15 3.95
N ASP A 26 19.29 -8.12 3.22
CA ASP A 26 18.78 -7.98 1.87
C ASP A 26 17.38 -7.33 1.86
N TYR A 27 17.00 -6.84 0.70
CA TYR A 27 15.66 -6.32 0.47
C TYR A 27 14.65 -7.46 0.29
N ILE A 28 13.42 -7.20 0.70
CA ILE A 28 12.26 -8.03 0.34
C ILE A 28 11.31 -7.22 -0.54
N LYS A 29 10.32 -7.87 -1.15
CA LYS A 29 9.26 -7.17 -1.87
C LYS A 29 8.00 -7.08 -1.02
N CYS A 30 7.43 -5.88 -1.00
CA CYS A 30 6.13 -5.59 -0.39
C CYS A 30 5.19 -4.96 -1.43
N CYS A 31 3.93 -4.93 -1.11
CA CYS A 31 2.91 -4.24 -1.88
C CYS A 31 2.00 -3.45 -0.95
N SER A 32 1.44 -2.36 -1.45
CA SER A 32 0.48 -1.52 -0.74
C SER A 32 -0.53 -0.95 -1.72
N CYS A 33 -1.79 -0.76 -1.31
CA CYS A 33 -2.86 -0.38 -2.22
C CYS A 33 -3.71 0.77 -1.68
N PHE A 34 -3.87 1.81 -2.49
CA PHE A 34 -4.92 2.80 -2.34
C PHE A 34 -6.22 2.20 -2.88
N VAL A 35 -7.10 1.72 -2.01
CA VAL A 35 -8.45 1.26 -2.38
C VAL A 35 -9.38 2.45 -2.34
N VAL A 36 -9.87 2.89 -3.51
CA VAL A 36 -10.61 4.14 -3.68
C VAL A 36 -12.05 3.85 -4.11
N ASP A 37 -13.00 4.45 -3.40
CA ASP A 37 -14.42 4.35 -3.71
C ASP A 37 -14.87 5.34 -4.81
N SER A 38 -16.15 5.26 -5.20
CA SER A 38 -16.75 6.14 -6.21
C SER A 38 -16.81 7.63 -5.83
N LYS A 39 -16.52 7.97 -4.58
CA LYS A 39 -16.46 9.34 -4.06
C LYS A 39 -15.02 9.84 -3.89
N ASN A 40 -14.04 9.12 -4.47
CA ASN A 40 -12.60 9.37 -4.33
C ASN A 40 -12.12 9.39 -2.86
N ARG A 41 -12.72 8.54 -2.00
CA ARG A 41 -12.25 8.31 -0.65
C ARG A 41 -11.42 7.04 -0.62
N VAL A 42 -10.30 7.10 0.09
CA VAL A 42 -9.40 5.96 0.32
C VAL A 42 -9.86 5.19 1.54
N LEU A 43 -9.92 3.88 1.42
CA LEU A 43 -10.04 2.98 2.55
C LEU A 43 -8.71 2.94 3.30
N VAL A 44 -8.75 3.30 4.58
CA VAL A 44 -7.61 3.30 5.49
C VAL A 44 -7.90 2.30 6.61
N GLU A 45 -6.92 1.47 6.90
CA GLU A 45 -6.98 0.46 7.94
C GLU A 45 -6.44 1.02 9.25
N LYS A 46 -7.10 0.65 10.35
CA LYS A 46 -6.57 0.83 11.69
C LYS A 46 -5.92 -0.48 12.15
N ARG A 47 -4.61 -0.46 12.33
CA ARG A 47 -3.85 -1.66 12.69
C ARG A 47 -4.26 -2.23 14.04
N GLY A 48 -4.39 -3.54 14.09
CA GLY A 48 -4.71 -4.30 15.28
C GLY A 48 -3.64 -4.18 16.38
N ASN A 49 -3.97 -4.68 17.56
CA ASN A 49 -3.08 -4.60 18.74
C ASN A 49 -1.94 -5.63 18.70
N THR A 50 -2.04 -6.64 17.86
CA THR A 50 -1.09 -7.78 17.76
C THR A 50 0.07 -7.51 16.80
N VAL A 51 -0.02 -6.45 15.99
CA VAL A 51 0.95 -6.14 14.94
C VAL A 51 1.86 -4.97 15.30
N LEU A 52 2.97 -4.85 14.56
CA LEU A 52 3.88 -3.71 14.69
C LEU A 52 3.14 -2.40 14.39
N ASP A 53 3.43 -1.33 15.15
CA ASP A 53 2.78 -0.02 15.04
C ASP A 53 1.25 -0.07 15.28
N ALA A 54 0.83 -0.85 16.28
CA ALA A 54 -0.57 -0.99 16.67
C ALA A 54 -1.26 0.39 16.82
N GLY A 55 -2.47 0.49 16.28
CA GLY A 55 -3.30 1.70 16.34
C GLY A 55 -2.95 2.79 15.35
N LYS A 56 -1.84 2.69 14.59
CA LYS A 56 -1.56 3.59 13.47
C LYS A 56 -2.48 3.30 12.28
N LEU A 57 -2.67 4.30 11.45
CA LEU A 57 -3.35 4.17 10.17
C LEU A 57 -2.40 3.55 9.13
N ASP A 58 -2.93 2.69 8.29
CA ASP A 58 -2.19 2.05 7.19
C ASP A 58 -3.09 1.89 5.96
N LEU A 59 -2.48 1.59 4.84
CA LEU A 59 -3.18 1.09 3.66
C LEU A 59 -3.12 -0.44 3.70
N CYS A 60 -4.04 -1.13 3.00
CA CYS A 60 -3.93 -2.57 2.79
C CYS A 60 -2.54 -2.88 2.21
N SER A 61 -1.77 -3.70 2.89
CA SER A 61 -0.35 -3.90 2.56
C SER A 61 0.19 -5.22 3.08
N GLY A 62 1.07 -5.85 2.31
CA GLY A 62 1.70 -7.08 2.73
C GLY A 62 2.98 -7.43 1.98
N HIS A 63 3.47 -8.63 2.27
CA HIS A 63 4.66 -9.18 1.64
C HIS A 63 4.31 -9.91 0.34
N VAL A 64 5.17 -9.78 -0.66
CA VAL A 64 5.10 -10.61 -1.86
C VAL A 64 5.74 -11.96 -1.55
N GLN A 65 4.97 -13.04 -1.63
CA GLN A 65 5.46 -14.38 -1.34
C GLN A 65 6.38 -14.90 -2.45
N SER A 66 7.22 -15.87 -2.11
CA SER A 66 8.13 -16.51 -3.05
C SER A 66 7.36 -17.12 -4.22
N GLY A 67 7.73 -16.71 -5.44
CA GLY A 67 7.09 -17.13 -6.67
C GLY A 67 5.92 -16.25 -7.12
N GLU A 68 5.43 -15.30 -6.30
CA GLU A 68 4.43 -14.32 -6.72
C GLU A 68 5.08 -13.14 -7.46
N ILE A 69 4.35 -12.55 -8.39
CA ILE A 69 4.59 -11.16 -8.81
C ILE A 69 3.82 -10.22 -7.88
N SER A 70 4.25 -8.97 -7.76
CA SER A 70 3.67 -8.01 -6.79
C SER A 70 2.16 -7.81 -6.94
N THR A 71 1.63 -7.89 -8.17
CA THR A 71 0.18 -7.78 -8.41
C THR A 71 -0.58 -8.97 -7.81
N GLN A 72 -0.03 -10.19 -7.90
CA GLN A 72 -0.64 -11.37 -7.29
C GLN A 72 -0.62 -11.28 -5.77
N GLY A 73 0.53 -10.85 -5.19
CA GLY A 73 0.65 -10.60 -3.77
C GLY A 73 -0.38 -9.56 -3.29
N MET A 74 -0.52 -8.44 -4.02
CA MET A 74 -1.50 -7.40 -3.65
C MET A 74 -2.94 -7.90 -3.70
N ILE A 75 -3.32 -8.66 -4.71
CA ILE A 75 -4.67 -9.24 -4.83
C ILE A 75 -4.94 -10.23 -3.69
N ARG A 76 -3.95 -11.03 -3.30
CA ARG A 76 -4.05 -11.94 -2.16
C ARG A 76 -4.27 -11.18 -0.85
N GLU A 77 -3.46 -10.14 -0.56
CA GLU A 77 -3.61 -9.31 0.66
C GLU A 77 -4.98 -8.60 0.70
N LEU A 78 -5.44 -8.04 -0.43
CA LEU A 78 -6.78 -7.43 -0.53
C LEU A 78 -7.90 -8.43 -0.17
N LYS A 79 -7.72 -9.69 -0.53
CA LYS A 79 -8.67 -10.74 -0.18
C LYS A 79 -8.54 -11.16 1.28
N GLU A 80 -7.32 -11.36 1.78
CA GLU A 80 -7.04 -11.83 3.15
C GLU A 80 -7.44 -10.78 4.19
N GLU A 81 -7.12 -9.50 3.99
CA GLU A 81 -7.40 -8.44 4.95
C GLU A 81 -8.83 -7.88 4.80
N LEU A 82 -9.27 -7.61 3.57
CA LEU A 82 -10.48 -6.85 3.28
C LEU A 82 -11.62 -7.66 2.66
N GLY A 83 -11.40 -8.94 2.36
CA GLY A 83 -12.39 -9.78 1.69
C GLY A 83 -12.74 -9.31 0.27
N ILE A 84 -11.84 -8.58 -0.38
CA ILE A 84 -12.02 -8.12 -1.76
C ILE A 84 -11.67 -9.28 -2.70
N GLU A 85 -12.64 -9.74 -3.46
CA GLU A 85 -12.45 -10.87 -4.35
C GLU A 85 -11.57 -10.51 -5.56
N GLU A 86 -10.78 -11.48 -6.00
CA GLU A 86 -9.85 -11.34 -7.12
C GLU A 86 -10.54 -10.80 -8.39
N THR A 87 -11.77 -11.24 -8.65
CA THR A 87 -12.58 -10.77 -9.79
C THR A 87 -12.89 -9.27 -9.76
N GLU A 88 -12.88 -8.64 -8.59
CA GLU A 88 -13.05 -7.19 -8.44
C GLU A 88 -11.77 -6.42 -8.76
N CYS A 89 -10.62 -7.08 -8.69
CA CYS A 89 -9.31 -6.48 -8.96
C CYS A 89 -8.98 -6.45 -10.46
N TYR A 90 -9.44 -7.45 -11.23
CA TYR A 90 -9.12 -7.53 -12.64
C TYR A 90 -9.59 -6.30 -13.43
N GLY A 91 -8.67 -5.67 -14.15
CA GLY A 91 -8.91 -4.46 -14.94
C GLY A 91 -9.09 -3.17 -14.13
N ASN A 92 -9.13 -3.26 -12.78
CA ASN A 92 -9.35 -2.12 -11.89
C ASN A 92 -8.13 -1.82 -11.01
N ILE A 93 -7.18 -2.77 -10.86
CA ILE A 93 -5.95 -2.57 -10.10
C ILE A 93 -4.83 -2.10 -11.02
N MET A 94 -4.13 -1.04 -10.62
CA MET A 94 -3.05 -0.44 -11.41
C MET A 94 -1.84 -0.17 -10.52
N LYS A 95 -0.64 -0.52 -10.99
CA LYS A 95 0.61 -0.15 -10.31
C LYS A 95 0.94 1.32 -10.58
N MET A 96 1.07 2.11 -9.52
CA MET A 96 1.37 3.55 -9.58
C MET A 96 2.88 3.84 -9.53
N GLY A 97 3.63 3.00 -8.82
CA GLY A 97 5.08 3.16 -8.70
C GLY A 97 5.70 2.16 -7.75
N THR A 98 6.99 2.34 -7.48
CA THR A 98 7.74 1.56 -6.49
C THR A 98 8.50 2.54 -5.61
N VAL A 99 8.45 2.34 -4.31
CA VAL A 99 9.26 3.06 -3.32
C VAL A 99 10.18 2.09 -2.59
N THR A 100 11.37 2.57 -2.19
CA THR A 100 12.29 1.79 -1.39
C THR A 100 12.26 2.30 0.04
N VAL A 101 11.89 1.45 0.98
CA VAL A 101 11.76 1.83 2.38
C VAL A 101 12.61 0.95 3.29
N ASP A 102 13.08 1.54 4.37
CA ASP A 102 13.83 0.86 5.43
C ASP A 102 12.98 0.88 6.70
N PHE A 103 12.41 -0.27 7.02
CA PHE A 103 11.76 -0.48 8.31
C PHE A 103 12.80 -0.97 9.32
N LYS A 104 12.60 -0.70 10.61
CA LYS A 104 13.51 -1.11 11.70
C LYS A 104 13.95 -2.58 11.65
N LYS A 105 13.17 -3.46 11.02
CA LYS A 105 13.42 -4.90 10.96
C LYS A 105 13.83 -5.41 9.58
N PHE A 106 13.55 -4.67 8.52
CA PHE A 106 13.83 -5.10 7.14
C PHE A 106 13.83 -3.91 6.18
N LYS A 107 14.46 -4.07 5.04
CA LYS A 107 14.41 -3.15 3.89
C LYS A 107 13.49 -3.73 2.83
N CYS A 108 12.72 -2.91 2.14
CA CYS A 108 11.87 -3.43 1.09
C CYS A 108 11.73 -2.49 -0.12
N PHE A 109 11.47 -3.11 -1.26
CA PHE A 109 10.86 -2.46 -2.42
C PHE A 109 9.36 -2.63 -2.29
N THR A 110 8.64 -1.54 -2.11
CA THR A 110 7.17 -1.56 -2.01
C THR A 110 6.55 -1.08 -3.30
N ASP A 111 5.85 -1.98 -3.97
CA ASP A 111 5.02 -1.63 -5.13
C ASP A 111 3.70 -1.03 -4.64
N VAL A 112 3.41 0.20 -5.10
CA VAL A 112 2.21 0.93 -4.73
C VAL A 112 1.17 0.79 -5.83
N PHE A 113 -0.04 0.39 -5.44
CA PHE A 113 -1.17 0.16 -6.33
C PHE A 113 -2.32 1.12 -6.06
N LEU A 114 -3.16 1.31 -7.06
CA LEU A 114 -4.48 1.93 -6.99
C LEU A 114 -5.51 0.89 -7.40
N LEU A 115 -6.54 0.69 -6.58
CA LEU A 115 -7.73 -0.09 -6.92
C LEU A 115 -8.96 0.82 -6.87
N LYS A 116 -9.63 1.03 -8.01
CA LYS A 116 -10.91 1.72 -8.07
C LYS A 116 -12.04 0.71 -7.82
N ARG A 117 -12.84 0.95 -6.79
CA ARG A 117 -13.88 0.01 -6.35
C ARG A 117 -15.18 0.74 -6.05
N ASN A 118 -16.27 0.27 -6.66
CA ASN A 118 -17.60 0.88 -6.48
C ASN A 118 -18.44 0.24 -5.37
N LYS A 119 -17.98 -0.87 -4.78
CA LYS A 119 -18.67 -1.53 -3.68
C LYS A 119 -18.17 -0.99 -2.34
N GLU A 120 -19.10 -0.63 -1.45
CA GLU A 120 -18.74 -0.14 -0.10
C GLU A 120 -18.63 -1.27 0.94
N THR A 121 -19.11 -2.49 0.63
CA THR A 121 -19.05 -3.62 1.56
C THR A 121 -17.65 -4.20 1.67
N ILE A 122 -17.10 -4.18 2.87
CA ILE A 122 -15.84 -4.80 3.25
C ILE A 122 -16.15 -5.85 4.31
N ALA A 123 -15.54 -7.02 4.17
CA ALA A 123 -15.59 -8.08 5.16
C ALA A 123 -14.19 -8.26 5.73
N LEU A 124 -13.90 -7.58 6.85
CA LEU A 124 -12.64 -7.79 7.56
C LEU A 124 -12.49 -9.26 7.93
N GLN A 125 -11.42 -9.87 7.50
CA GLN A 125 -11.16 -11.30 7.68
C GLN A 125 -9.97 -11.59 8.57
N ASP A 126 -9.11 -10.59 8.82
CA ASP A 126 -7.90 -10.74 9.61
C ASP A 126 -8.00 -9.97 10.93
N GLU A 127 -7.47 -10.57 12.01
CA GLU A 127 -7.30 -9.93 13.32
C GLU A 127 -6.22 -8.83 13.30
N GLU A 128 -5.42 -8.75 12.23
CA GLU A 128 -4.42 -7.70 12.02
C GLU A 128 -5.06 -6.33 11.75
N VAL A 129 -6.30 -6.32 11.23
CA VAL A 129 -7.07 -5.10 10.95
C VAL A 129 -8.16 -4.92 12.01
N LYS A 130 -8.02 -3.91 12.87
CA LYS A 130 -9.00 -3.59 13.93
C LYS A 130 -10.25 -2.90 13.41
N GLY A 131 -10.17 -2.21 12.29
CA GLY A 131 -11.26 -1.49 11.66
C GLY A 131 -10.79 -0.72 10.44
N ILE A 132 -11.76 -0.22 9.69
CA ILE A 132 -11.53 0.57 8.49
C ILE A 132 -12.26 1.91 8.59
N GLU A 133 -11.69 2.93 7.98
CA GLU A 133 -12.30 4.24 7.80
C GLU A 133 -12.05 4.74 6.38
N TYR A 134 -12.95 5.58 5.88
CA TYR A 134 -12.80 6.19 4.55
C TYR A 134 -12.44 7.66 4.70
N TYR A 135 -11.30 8.06 4.15
CA TYR A 135 -10.81 9.43 4.13
C TYR A 135 -10.79 10.00 2.70
N PRO A 136 -11.07 11.29 2.49
CA PRO A 136 -10.76 11.95 1.25
C PRO A 136 -9.29 11.69 0.86
N ILE A 137 -9.01 11.42 -0.41
CA ILE A 137 -7.66 11.03 -0.83
C ILE A 137 -6.60 12.09 -0.49
N GLU A 138 -6.93 13.36 -0.62
CA GLU A 138 -6.02 14.46 -0.27
C GLU A 138 -5.68 14.47 1.24
N GLU A 139 -6.63 14.09 2.10
CA GLU A 139 -6.41 13.97 3.54
C GLU A 139 -5.47 12.80 3.86
N VAL A 140 -5.58 11.67 3.14
CA VAL A 140 -4.65 10.55 3.30
C VAL A 140 -3.23 10.96 2.94
N PHE A 141 -3.06 11.70 1.85
CA PHE A 141 -1.74 12.24 1.49
C PHE A 141 -1.17 13.18 2.57
N ASP A 142 -2.02 14.04 3.14
CA ASP A 142 -1.59 14.93 4.23
C ASP A 142 -1.23 14.12 5.49
N LEU A 143 -2.01 13.09 5.85
CA LEU A 143 -1.68 12.18 6.97
C LEU A 143 -0.33 11.45 6.75
N MET A 144 -0.02 11.07 5.52
CA MET A 144 1.26 10.46 5.18
C MET A 144 2.42 11.46 5.32
N ARG A 145 2.26 12.69 4.82
CA ARG A 145 3.26 13.77 4.95
C ARG A 145 3.53 14.12 6.40
N GLU A 146 2.51 14.07 7.24
CA GLU A 146 2.60 14.36 8.69
C GLU A 146 3.13 13.18 9.52
N GLY A 147 3.46 12.04 8.90
CA GLY A 147 3.94 10.84 9.59
C GLY A 147 2.89 10.16 10.48
N LYS A 148 1.60 10.42 10.25
CA LYS A 148 0.48 9.85 11.00
C LYS A 148 0.07 8.45 10.54
N THR A 149 0.64 7.99 9.43
CA THR A 149 0.47 6.63 8.92
C THR A 149 1.69 5.78 9.26
N ARG A 150 1.58 4.47 9.06
CA ARG A 150 2.74 3.56 9.15
C ARG A 150 3.72 3.75 8.00
N ILE A 151 3.26 4.32 6.89
CA ILE A 151 4.06 4.50 5.68
C ILE A 151 5.15 5.55 5.95
N PRO A 152 6.44 5.21 5.77
CA PRO A 152 7.55 6.13 6.05
C PRO A 152 7.77 7.11 4.88
N TYR A 153 6.83 8.03 4.72
CA TYR A 153 6.81 9.02 3.63
C TYR A 153 8.13 9.79 3.51
N GLU A 154 8.70 10.23 4.64
CA GLU A 154 9.92 11.04 4.70
C GLU A 154 11.15 10.37 4.08
N GLN A 155 11.17 9.03 3.99
CA GLN A 155 12.29 8.30 3.39
C GLN A 155 12.33 8.42 1.86
N GLN A 156 11.18 8.68 1.23
CA GLN A 156 11.02 8.71 -0.23
C GLN A 156 9.99 9.76 -0.66
N ALA A 157 10.02 10.94 -0.03
CA ALA A 157 9.00 11.98 -0.21
C ALA A 157 8.78 12.35 -1.70
N GLU A 158 9.86 12.60 -2.45
CA GLU A 158 9.78 12.92 -3.87
C GLU A 158 9.07 11.81 -4.66
N LYS A 159 9.38 10.55 -4.36
CA LYS A 159 8.76 9.41 -5.05
C LYS A 159 7.30 9.23 -4.69
N PHE A 160 6.94 9.48 -3.44
CA PHE A 160 5.53 9.48 -3.03
C PHE A 160 4.74 10.60 -3.70
N GLU A 161 5.29 11.80 -3.83
CA GLU A 161 4.61 12.90 -4.53
C GLU A 161 4.37 12.56 -6.02
N GLU A 162 5.35 11.96 -6.72
CA GLU A 162 5.14 11.45 -8.09
C GLU A 162 3.98 10.44 -8.16
N ILE A 163 3.88 9.56 -7.17
CA ILE A 163 2.81 8.55 -7.09
C ILE A 163 1.47 9.24 -6.81
N PHE A 164 1.42 10.22 -5.91
CA PHE A 164 0.21 10.97 -5.59
C PHE A 164 -0.33 11.72 -6.81
N GLU A 165 0.55 12.39 -7.57
CA GLU A 165 0.16 13.04 -8.82
C GLU A 165 -0.44 12.07 -9.83
N LYS A 166 0.17 10.89 -10.02
CA LYS A 166 -0.37 9.85 -10.90
C LYS A 166 -1.75 9.36 -10.44
N ILE A 167 -1.93 9.14 -9.13
CA ILE A 167 -3.22 8.73 -8.57
C ILE A 167 -4.27 9.82 -8.82
N MET A 168 -3.94 11.09 -8.58
CA MET A 168 -4.86 12.21 -8.84
C MET A 168 -5.27 12.27 -10.31
N GLN A 169 -4.33 12.12 -11.25
CA GLN A 169 -4.59 12.05 -12.69
C GLN A 169 -5.53 10.88 -13.04
N GLU A 170 -5.26 9.69 -12.53
CA GLU A 170 -6.10 8.51 -12.77
C GLU A 170 -7.52 8.65 -12.22
N LEU A 171 -7.71 9.44 -11.16
CA LEU A 171 -9.01 9.75 -10.58
C LEU A 171 -9.69 10.96 -11.25
N GLY A 172 -9.03 11.64 -12.19
CA GLY A 172 -9.54 12.86 -12.84
C GLY A 172 -9.63 14.06 -11.88
N LEU A 173 -8.81 14.05 -10.82
CA LEU A 173 -8.75 15.12 -9.83
C LEU A 173 -7.64 16.11 -10.17
N LYS A 174 -7.82 17.38 -9.81
CA LYS A 174 -6.78 18.41 -9.97
C LYS A 174 -5.83 18.36 -8.78
N SER A 175 -4.54 18.50 -9.03
CA SER A 175 -3.56 18.68 -7.95
C SER A 175 -3.79 20.00 -7.20
N LYS A 176 -3.23 20.12 -5.98
CA LYS A 176 -3.31 21.38 -5.21
C LYS A 176 -2.70 22.55 -6.00
N ASP A 177 -1.66 22.32 -6.78
CA ASP A 177 -0.97 23.34 -7.57
C ASP A 177 -1.82 23.86 -8.74
N ASP A 178 -2.63 22.99 -9.36
CA ASP A 178 -3.56 23.39 -10.42
C ASP A 178 -4.74 24.25 -9.90
N LYS A 179 -5.12 24.10 -8.63
CA LYS A 179 -6.17 24.93 -8.01
C LYS A 179 -5.74 26.40 -7.87
N PHE A 180 -4.45 26.67 -7.60
CA PHE A 180 -3.91 28.05 -7.50
C PHE A 180 -3.83 28.77 -8.85
N LEU A 181 -3.73 28.06 -9.97
CA LEU A 181 -3.66 28.65 -11.30
C LEU A 181 -5.03 28.98 -11.90
N SER A 182 -6.11 28.38 -11.39
CA SER A 182 -7.48 28.60 -11.89
C SER A 182 -8.25 29.73 -11.16
N GLU A 183 -7.69 30.33 -10.12
CA GLU A 183 -8.28 31.46 -9.36
C GLU A 183 -7.63 32.82 -9.68
N LYS A 184 -6.83 32.90 -10.75
CA LYS A 184 -6.30 34.14 -11.34
C LYS A 184 -6.94 34.38 -12.69
#